data_71b73d98decea44b5229afca4091366b
#
_entry.id   71b73d98decea44b5229afca4091366b
#
_cell.length_a   1.000
_cell.length_b   1.000
_cell.length_c   1.000
_cell.angle_alpha   90.00
_cell.angle_beta   90.00
_cell.angle_gamma   90.00
#
_symmetry.space_group_name_H-M   'P 1'
#
loop_
_entity.id
_entity.type
_entity.pdbx_description
1 polymer ?
#
loop_
_entity_poly.entity_id
_entity_poly.type
_entity_poly.pdbx_seq_one_letter_code
_entity_poly.pdbx_strand_id
1 'polypeptide(L)'
;MKIGLLFGSFNPIHIGHIAIATSVLNSHVVDKVFFVVAMQNPWKTQKAIDFNIRCSMVHNAIKDVENLQLSTVEMNVSQPTYTYKVIKKLKDDYPNDELFLIGGEDVINNVESWANFQNGILPY
;
A
#
# COMPACT_ATOMS: atom_id res chain seq x y z
N MET A 1 -8.53 13.17 -7.87
CA MET A 1 -9.05 12.11 -7.02
C MET A 1 -8.10 11.90 -5.85
N LYS A 2 -8.63 11.54 -4.70
CA LYS A 2 -7.81 11.25 -3.51
C LYS A 2 -7.71 9.74 -3.34
N ILE A 3 -6.47 9.24 -3.30
CA ILE A 3 -6.20 7.80 -3.26
C ILE A 3 -5.47 7.48 -1.97
N GLY A 4 -6.02 6.56 -1.18
CA GLY A 4 -5.36 6.02 0.00
C GLY A 4 -4.46 4.86 -0.41
N LEU A 5 -3.26 4.81 0.16
CA LEU A 5 -2.30 3.74 -0.10
C LEU A 5 -2.13 2.92 1.16
N LEU A 6 -2.56 1.67 1.12
CA LEU A 6 -2.39 0.72 2.22
C LEU A 6 -1.28 -0.24 1.83
N PHE A 7 -0.11 -0.05 2.44
CA PHE A 7 1.05 -0.88 2.20
C PHE A 7 1.07 -2.09 3.10
N GLY A 8 1.47 -3.22 2.57
CA GLY A 8 1.62 -4.42 3.38
C GLY A 8 2.16 -5.58 2.59
N SER A 9 2.64 -6.58 3.30
CA SER A 9 3.02 -7.85 2.68
C SER A 9 1.79 -8.69 2.32
N PHE A 10 0.70 -8.53 3.09
CA PHE A 10 -0.54 -9.31 2.93
C PHE A 10 -0.23 -10.81 2.82
N ASN A 11 0.36 -11.35 3.86
CA ASN A 11 0.88 -12.72 3.91
C ASN A 11 0.19 -13.55 5.00
N PRO A 12 -1.09 -13.94 4.81
CA PRO A 12 -2.03 -13.47 3.79
C PRO A 12 -2.77 -12.19 4.20
N ILE A 13 -3.57 -11.65 3.28
CA ILE A 13 -4.55 -10.61 3.62
C ILE A 13 -5.57 -11.17 4.61
N HIS A 14 -6.05 -10.34 5.52
CA HIS A 14 -7.09 -10.74 6.47
C HIS A 14 -8.13 -9.63 6.62
N ILE A 15 -9.21 -9.96 7.35
CA ILE A 15 -10.37 -9.08 7.50
C ILE A 15 -10.01 -7.72 8.12
N GLY A 16 -8.97 -7.67 8.95
CA GLY A 16 -8.50 -6.42 9.54
C GLY A 16 -7.99 -5.42 8.50
N HIS A 17 -7.32 -5.90 7.46
CA HIS A 17 -6.86 -5.05 6.36
C HIS A 17 -8.05 -4.43 5.63
N ILE A 18 -9.07 -5.24 5.35
CA ILE A 18 -10.27 -4.79 4.65
C ILE A 18 -11.06 -3.82 5.51
N ALA A 19 -11.13 -4.07 6.81
CA ALA A 19 -11.82 -3.19 7.76
C ALA A 19 -11.18 -1.81 7.80
N ILE A 20 -9.84 -1.72 7.82
CA ILE A 20 -9.12 -0.46 7.79
C ILE A 20 -9.43 0.31 6.50
N ALA A 21 -9.32 -0.35 5.36
CA ALA A 21 -9.56 0.28 4.06
C ALA A 21 -11.01 0.78 3.94
N THR A 22 -11.97 -0.03 4.37
CA THR A 22 -13.38 0.31 4.33
C THR A 22 -13.69 1.50 5.26
N SER A 23 -13.10 1.51 6.45
CA SER A 23 -13.25 2.60 7.40
C SER A 23 -12.74 3.93 6.82
N VAL A 24 -11.59 3.89 6.15
CA VAL A 24 -11.01 5.08 5.52
C VAL A 24 -11.91 5.57 4.39
N LEU A 25 -12.45 4.68 3.57
CA LEU A 25 -13.42 5.05 2.53
C LEU A 25 -14.67 5.70 3.13
N ASN A 26 -15.19 5.13 4.20
CA ASN A 26 -16.40 5.64 4.84
C ASN A 26 -16.20 7.01 5.50
N SER A 27 -14.97 7.38 5.78
CA SER A 27 -14.66 8.71 6.32
C SER A 27 -14.70 9.82 5.26
N HIS A 28 -14.79 9.44 3.99
CA HIS A 28 -14.81 10.36 2.83
C HIS A 28 -13.51 11.18 2.66
N VAL A 29 -12.43 10.80 3.31
CA VAL A 29 -11.14 11.47 3.16
C VAL A 29 -10.48 11.08 1.84
N VAL A 30 -10.69 9.85 1.40
CA VAL A 30 -10.18 9.35 0.11
C VAL A 30 -11.33 8.81 -0.74
N ASP A 31 -11.12 8.80 -2.05
CA ASP A 31 -12.11 8.30 -3.00
C ASP A 31 -11.95 6.82 -3.28
N LYS A 32 -10.73 6.31 -3.15
CA LYS A 32 -10.46 4.88 -3.30
C LYS A 32 -9.20 4.51 -2.53
N VAL A 33 -9.00 3.21 -2.32
CA VAL A 33 -7.84 2.67 -1.62
C VAL A 33 -7.13 1.66 -2.51
N PHE A 34 -5.81 1.83 -2.64
CA PHE A 34 -4.94 0.85 -3.29
C PHE A 34 -4.30 -0.03 -2.22
N PHE A 35 -4.42 -1.33 -2.38
CA PHE A 35 -3.66 -2.29 -1.60
C PHE A 35 -2.34 -2.51 -2.31
N VAL A 36 -1.27 -1.92 -1.79
CA VAL A 36 0.06 -1.97 -2.39
C VAL A 36 0.81 -3.14 -1.78
N VAL A 37 0.94 -4.22 -2.56
CA VAL A 37 1.54 -5.47 -2.08
C VAL A 37 3.06 -5.39 -2.20
N ALA A 38 3.75 -5.64 -1.08
CA ALA A 38 5.20 -5.62 -1.04
C ALA A 38 5.80 -6.84 -1.76
N MET A 39 6.78 -6.59 -2.63
CA MET A 39 7.50 -7.65 -3.34
C MET A 39 8.30 -8.51 -2.37
N GLN A 40 9.13 -7.85 -1.56
CA GLN A 40 9.97 -8.49 -0.56
C GLN A 40 10.14 -7.59 0.63
N ASN A 41 10.16 -8.19 1.82
CA ASN A 41 10.62 -7.49 3.00
C ASN A 41 12.07 -7.93 3.24
N PRO A 42 13.07 -7.06 3.02
CA PRO A 42 14.48 -7.43 3.15
C PRO A 42 14.87 -7.82 4.58
N TRP A 43 14.04 -7.47 5.56
CA TRP A 43 14.28 -7.77 6.97
C TRP A 43 13.70 -9.11 7.42
N LYS A 44 12.85 -9.75 6.60
CA LYS A 44 12.26 -11.04 6.94
C LYS A 44 13.15 -12.18 6.48
N THR A 45 13.52 -13.00 7.43
CA THR A 45 14.27 -14.23 7.16
C THR A 45 13.35 -15.43 6.90
N GLN A 46 12.06 -15.30 7.23
CA GLN A 46 11.09 -16.36 7.02
C GLN A 46 10.59 -16.35 5.57
N LYS A 47 10.37 -17.57 5.07
CA LYS A 47 9.86 -17.76 3.72
C LYS A 47 8.42 -17.25 3.63
N ALA A 48 8.21 -16.16 2.90
CA ALA A 48 6.88 -15.61 2.67
C ALA A 48 6.16 -16.37 1.56
N ILE A 49 4.83 -16.27 1.54
CA ILE A 49 4.03 -16.72 0.40
C ILE A 49 4.47 -15.93 -0.83
N ASP A 50 4.55 -16.60 -1.97
CA ASP A 50 4.96 -15.98 -3.23
C ASP A 50 4.15 -14.72 -3.53
N PHE A 51 4.81 -13.72 -4.09
CA PHE A 51 4.20 -12.42 -4.39
C PHE A 51 2.94 -12.57 -5.27
N ASN A 52 3.01 -13.37 -6.33
CA ASN A 52 1.89 -13.54 -7.23
C ASN A 52 0.68 -14.20 -6.54
N ILE A 53 0.95 -15.12 -5.63
CA ILE A 53 -0.12 -15.76 -4.84
C ILE A 53 -0.74 -14.75 -3.89
N ARG A 54 0.09 -13.93 -3.23
CA ARG A 54 -0.41 -12.89 -2.32
C ARG A 54 -1.27 -11.88 -3.06
N CYS A 55 -0.85 -11.46 -4.26
CA CYS A 55 -1.65 -10.56 -5.09
C CYS A 55 -2.99 -11.19 -5.48
N SER A 56 -3.01 -12.47 -5.81
CA SER A 56 -4.26 -13.18 -6.13
C SER A 56 -5.20 -13.23 -4.94
N MET A 57 -4.66 -13.47 -3.75
CA MET A 57 -5.45 -13.48 -2.52
C MET A 57 -6.06 -12.11 -2.22
N VAL A 58 -5.29 -11.04 -2.39
CA VAL A 58 -5.78 -9.69 -2.21
C VAL A 58 -6.88 -9.38 -3.23
N HIS A 59 -6.62 -9.68 -4.50
CA HIS A 59 -7.60 -9.47 -5.57
C HIS A 59 -8.92 -10.17 -5.26
N ASN A 60 -8.87 -11.45 -4.88
CA ASN A 60 -10.08 -12.22 -4.59
C ASN A 60 -10.83 -11.67 -3.36
N ALA A 61 -10.11 -11.13 -2.40
CA ALA A 61 -10.73 -10.59 -1.18
C ALA A 61 -11.46 -9.26 -1.42
N ILE A 62 -11.00 -8.45 -2.39
CA ILE A 62 -11.51 -7.09 -2.58
C ILE A 62 -12.26 -6.87 -3.89
N LYS A 63 -12.26 -7.84 -4.80
CA LYS A 63 -12.81 -7.66 -6.16
C LYS A 63 -14.26 -7.22 -6.20
N ASP A 64 -15.05 -7.59 -5.19
CA ASP A 64 -16.47 -7.26 -5.12
C ASP A 64 -16.76 -6.03 -4.25
N VAL A 65 -15.70 -5.38 -3.74
CA VAL A 65 -15.85 -4.18 -2.92
C VAL A 65 -15.49 -2.96 -3.76
N GLU A 66 -16.46 -2.06 -3.92
CA GLU A 66 -16.26 -0.85 -4.70
C GLU A 66 -15.16 0.02 -4.10
N ASN A 67 -14.33 0.60 -4.96
CA ASN A 67 -13.26 1.54 -4.60
C ASN A 67 -12.09 0.93 -3.83
N LEU A 68 -11.99 -0.39 -3.77
CA LEU A 68 -10.78 -1.07 -3.32
C LEU A 68 -10.09 -1.71 -4.53
N GLN A 69 -8.80 -1.44 -4.70
CA GLN A 69 -8.04 -1.91 -5.85
C GLN A 69 -6.70 -2.49 -5.43
N LEU A 70 -6.27 -3.53 -6.12
CA LEU A 70 -4.93 -4.09 -5.99
C LEU A 70 -3.95 -3.22 -6.77
N SER A 71 -2.80 -2.91 -6.19
CA SER A 71 -1.69 -2.28 -6.90
C SER A 71 -0.48 -3.21 -6.88
N THR A 72 0.05 -3.52 -8.06
CA THR A 72 1.27 -4.30 -8.23
C THR A 72 2.46 -3.40 -8.60
N VAL A 73 2.39 -2.14 -8.22
CA VAL A 73 3.37 -1.13 -8.62
C VAL A 73 4.80 -1.50 -8.21
N GLU A 74 4.98 -2.26 -7.13
CA GLU A 74 6.32 -2.66 -6.69
C GLU A 74 7.05 -3.56 -7.71
N MET A 75 6.31 -4.22 -8.58
CA MET A 75 6.92 -4.98 -9.68
C MET A 75 7.71 -4.10 -10.65
N ASN A 76 7.35 -2.82 -10.72
CA ASN A 76 7.92 -1.86 -11.65
C ASN A 76 8.92 -0.91 -10.98
N VAL A 77 9.30 -1.20 -9.75
CA VAL A 77 10.22 -0.38 -8.96
C VAL A 77 11.52 -1.16 -8.74
N SER A 78 12.66 -0.50 -8.89
CA SER A 78 13.96 -1.14 -8.70
C SER A 78 14.16 -1.61 -7.26
N GLN A 79 14.82 -2.73 -7.09
CA GLN A 79 15.20 -3.24 -5.77
C GLN A 79 16.35 -2.41 -5.17
N PRO A 80 16.37 -2.19 -3.85
CA PRO A 80 15.30 -2.49 -2.90
C PRO A 80 14.10 -1.56 -3.07
N THR A 81 12.88 -2.09 -2.84
CA THR A 81 11.63 -1.34 -3.05
C THR A 81 11.31 -0.45 -1.86
N TYR A 82 12.10 0.61 -1.66
CA TYR A 82 11.81 1.59 -0.62
C TYR A 82 10.51 2.32 -0.90
N THR A 83 9.80 2.67 0.16
CA THR A 83 8.48 3.31 0.06
C THR A 83 8.51 4.60 -0.77
N TYR A 84 9.57 5.42 -0.64
CA TYR A 84 9.65 6.65 -1.42
C TYR A 84 9.71 6.39 -2.93
N LYS A 85 10.34 5.29 -3.34
CA LYS A 85 10.40 4.90 -4.77
C LYS A 85 9.02 4.51 -5.27
N VAL A 86 8.28 3.76 -4.46
CA VAL A 86 6.93 3.31 -4.80
C VAL A 86 6.00 4.50 -4.93
N ILE A 87 6.05 5.43 -3.98
CA ILE A 87 5.21 6.63 -4.02
C ILE A 87 5.56 7.51 -5.22
N LYS A 88 6.85 7.65 -5.53
CA LYS A 88 7.28 8.40 -6.71
C LYS A 88 6.70 7.80 -8.00
N LYS A 89 6.76 6.46 -8.12
CA LYS A 89 6.19 5.77 -9.28
C LYS A 89 4.69 5.98 -9.37
N LEU A 90 3.99 5.89 -8.25
CA LEU A 90 2.54 6.13 -8.21
C LEU A 90 2.19 7.57 -8.58
N LYS A 91 2.99 8.54 -8.14
CA LYS A 91 2.78 9.94 -8.54
C LYS A 91 2.99 10.15 -10.04
N ASP A 92 3.96 9.44 -10.62
CA ASP A 92 4.21 9.50 -12.06
C ASP A 92 3.04 8.86 -12.84
N ASP A 93 2.46 7.78 -12.32
CA ASP A 93 1.34 7.09 -12.95
C ASP A 93 0.01 7.84 -12.76
N TYR A 94 -0.13 8.59 -11.66
CA TYR A 94 -1.35 9.31 -11.31
C TYR A 94 -1.03 10.78 -10.99
N PRO A 95 -0.54 11.55 -11.98
CA PRO A 95 0.00 12.90 -11.70
C PRO A 95 -1.04 13.91 -11.23
N ASN A 96 -2.32 13.66 -11.50
CA ASN A 96 -3.40 14.57 -11.12
C ASN A 96 -4.12 14.16 -9.85
N ASP A 97 -3.68 13.10 -9.20
CA ASP A 97 -4.33 12.56 -8.01
C ASP A 97 -3.50 12.85 -6.76
N GLU A 98 -4.18 13.01 -5.63
CA GLU A 98 -3.54 13.15 -4.33
C GLU A 98 -3.38 11.77 -3.70
N LEU A 99 -2.20 11.49 -3.16
CA LEU A 99 -1.89 10.20 -2.54
C LEU A 99 -1.74 10.37 -1.05
N PHE A 100 -2.39 9.50 -0.28
CA PHE A 100 -2.38 9.51 1.18
C PHE A 100 -1.90 8.16 1.71
N LEU A 101 -0.91 8.19 2.60
CA LEU A 101 -0.46 6.98 3.26
C LEU A 101 -1.46 6.58 4.35
N ILE A 102 -1.94 5.35 4.30
CA ILE A 102 -2.80 4.78 5.34
C ILE A 102 -1.94 3.89 6.21
N GLY A 103 -1.96 4.14 7.51
CA GLY A 103 -1.21 3.30 8.44
C GLY A 103 -1.70 3.49 9.85
N GLY A 104 -1.44 2.48 10.68
CA GLY A 104 -1.68 2.58 12.11
C GLY A 104 -0.62 3.45 12.77
N GLU A 105 -0.78 3.64 14.08
CA GLU A 105 0.12 4.45 14.88
C GLU A 105 1.58 4.00 14.73
N ASP A 106 1.81 2.69 14.71
CA ASP A 106 3.16 2.13 14.56
C ASP A 106 3.81 2.53 13.25
N VAL A 107 3.07 2.52 12.16
CA VAL A 107 3.57 2.90 10.84
C VAL A 107 3.92 4.39 10.82
N ILE A 108 3.03 5.23 11.36
CA ILE A 108 3.23 6.67 11.40
C ILE A 108 4.44 7.04 12.26
N ASN A 109 4.59 6.39 13.42
CA ASN A 109 5.71 6.66 14.32
C ASN A 109 7.06 6.24 13.75
N ASN A 110 7.07 5.26 12.86
CA ASN A 110 8.29 4.74 12.25
C ASN A 110 8.58 5.31 10.86
N VAL A 111 7.70 6.16 10.34
CA VAL A 111 7.83 6.68 8.98
C VAL A 111 9.10 7.51 8.78
N GLU A 112 9.58 8.17 9.81
CA GLU A 112 10.80 8.96 9.76
C GLU A 112 12.06 8.10 9.56
N SER A 113 12.00 6.84 9.94
CA SER A 113 13.12 5.90 9.74
C SER A 113 13.15 5.31 8.33
N TRP A 114 12.13 5.58 7.53
CA TRP A 114 12.07 5.10 6.14
C TRP A 114 12.99 5.95 5.26
N ALA A 115 13.60 5.31 4.27
CA ALA A 115 14.50 6.01 3.36
C ALA A 115 13.78 7.16 2.63
N ASN A 116 14.38 8.35 2.69
CA ASN A 116 13.88 9.55 1.98
C ASN A 116 12.42 9.93 2.29
N PHE A 117 12.02 9.72 3.54
CA PHE A 117 10.67 10.03 4.00
C PHE A 117 10.18 11.41 3.56
N GLN A 118 11.04 12.42 3.72
CA GLN A 118 10.66 13.82 3.49
C GLN A 118 10.29 14.12 2.03
N ASN A 119 10.73 13.30 1.10
CA ASN A 119 10.55 13.54 -0.33
C ASN A 119 9.41 12.74 -0.96
N GLY A 120 8.87 11.73 -0.27
CA GLY A 120 7.93 10.83 -0.91
C GLY A 120 6.68 10.46 -0.13
N ILE A 121 6.63 10.76 1.17
CA ILE A 121 5.55 10.29 2.02
C ILE A 121 4.81 11.47 2.63
N LEU A 122 3.48 11.47 2.42
CA LEU A 122 2.59 12.40 3.08
C LEU A 122 1.84 11.64 4.17
N PRO A 123 2.06 11.95 5.45
CA PRO A 123 1.32 11.28 6.52
C PRO A 123 -0.16 11.64 6.43
N TYR A 124 -0.95 10.65 6.72
CA TYR A 124 -2.39 10.80 6.78
C TYR A 124 -2.91 10.53 8.17
#